data_d243e732b0ed57767f8e41fcb6ddd066
#
_entry.id   d243e732b0ed57767f8e41fcb6ddd066
#
_cell.length_a   1.000
_cell.length_b   1.000
_cell.length_c   1.000
_cell.angle_alpha   90.00
_cell.angle_beta   90.00
_cell.angle_gamma   90.00
#
_symmetry.space_group_name_H-M   'P 1'
#
loop_
_entity.id
_entity.type
_entity.pdbx_description
1 polymer ?
#
loop_
_entity_poly.entity_id
_entity_poly.type
_entity_poly.pdbx_seq_one_letter_code
_entity_poly.pdbx_strand_id
1 'polypeptide(L)'
;RLSSSKPNFQNMPRGDKFPIKRAITSRFHNGSIVEVDFAQLEFRTAVFLAQDEQGMRDIADGVDVHQFTADVIGCSRQDAKAHTFKPLYGGMMGKKKEKEYYVKFLEKYEDIAEWHLKLEDKAVKTKIIRLPSGREYYFPNVYKLKYGGTNQSTAIKNYPVQGFATADIVPIACINVWNMLQDKKMKTRLINTVHDSVILDVHPDEYDVAIDILKQGFSSIKDTLKERYNCDLNVPLDFEIKSGKNWLDLSTEI
;
A
#
# COMPACT_ATOMS: atom_id res chain seq x y z
N ARG A 1 6.46 -6.42 -4.18
CA ARG A 1 5.33 -7.14 -3.53
C ARG A 1 5.72 -8.57 -3.22
N LEU A 2 5.18 -9.11 -2.13
CA LEU A 2 5.17 -10.54 -1.91
C LEU A 2 4.25 -11.20 -2.94
N SER A 3 4.53 -12.46 -3.27
CA SER A 3 3.70 -13.22 -4.22
C SER A 3 3.59 -14.67 -3.77
N SER A 4 2.48 -15.30 -4.09
CA SER A 4 2.28 -16.74 -3.89
C SER A 4 1.87 -17.42 -5.20
N SER A 5 2.17 -18.71 -5.31
CA SER A 5 1.84 -19.50 -6.52
C SER A 5 1.45 -20.92 -6.15
N LYS A 6 0.48 -21.49 -6.88
CA LYS A 6 0.05 -22.90 -6.80
C LYS A 6 -0.44 -23.33 -5.40
N PRO A 7 -1.48 -22.71 -4.85
CA PRO A 7 -2.34 -21.65 -5.37
C PRO A 7 -1.84 -20.23 -5.07
N ASN A 8 -2.36 -19.24 -5.83
CA ASN A 8 -2.10 -17.83 -5.57
C ASN A 8 -3.15 -17.26 -4.61
N PHE A 9 -2.86 -17.28 -3.32
CA PHE A 9 -3.76 -16.76 -2.28
C PHE A 9 -3.87 -15.23 -2.26
N GLN A 10 -2.99 -14.51 -2.95
CA GLN A 10 -3.05 -13.04 -3.03
C GLN A 10 -3.99 -12.55 -4.13
N ASN A 11 -4.35 -13.39 -5.09
CA ASN A 11 -5.24 -13.06 -6.21
C ASN A 11 -6.55 -13.85 -6.17
N MET A 12 -7.03 -14.22 -4.98
CA MET A 12 -8.33 -14.88 -4.84
C MET A 12 -9.47 -13.94 -5.25
N PRO A 13 -10.48 -14.46 -5.99
CA PRO A 13 -11.63 -13.67 -6.38
C PRO A 13 -12.29 -12.97 -5.19
N ARG A 14 -12.77 -11.74 -5.44
CA ARG A 14 -13.53 -10.95 -4.46
C ARG A 14 -15.03 -11.06 -4.79
N GLY A 15 -15.86 -11.00 -3.74
CA GLY A 15 -17.32 -10.98 -3.85
C GLY A 15 -17.97 -12.36 -4.03
N ASP A 16 -19.30 -12.35 -4.11
CA ASP A 16 -20.14 -13.55 -4.03
C ASP A 16 -20.20 -14.40 -5.30
N LYS A 17 -19.74 -13.86 -6.43
CA LYS A 17 -19.73 -14.62 -7.70
C LYS A 17 -18.86 -15.87 -7.63
N PHE A 18 -17.73 -15.79 -6.89
CA PHE A 18 -16.82 -16.91 -6.63
C PHE A 18 -16.36 -16.83 -5.17
N PRO A 19 -17.18 -17.33 -4.23
CA PRO A 19 -16.99 -17.12 -2.79
C PRO A 19 -15.90 -18.00 -2.17
N ILE A 20 -14.77 -18.19 -2.85
CA ILE A 20 -13.67 -19.06 -2.43
C ILE A 20 -13.13 -18.66 -1.05
N LYS A 21 -13.06 -17.36 -0.76
CA LYS A 21 -12.60 -16.84 0.53
C LYS A 21 -13.48 -17.29 1.71
N ARG A 22 -14.74 -17.69 1.46
CA ARG A 22 -15.64 -18.23 2.51
C ARG A 22 -15.15 -19.57 3.06
N ALA A 23 -14.39 -20.34 2.29
CA ALA A 23 -13.79 -21.59 2.73
C ALA A 23 -12.59 -21.39 3.69
N ILE A 24 -12.07 -20.16 3.81
CA ILE A 24 -10.97 -19.84 4.72
C ILE A 24 -11.55 -19.37 6.03
N THR A 25 -11.53 -20.27 7.01
CA THR A 25 -12.07 -20.08 8.37
C THR A 25 -10.96 -20.25 9.39
N SER A 26 -11.22 -19.84 10.63
CA SER A 26 -10.31 -20.12 11.73
C SER A 26 -10.18 -21.64 11.96
N ARG A 27 -8.98 -22.11 12.27
CA ARG A 27 -8.72 -23.49 12.75
C ARG A 27 -9.20 -23.72 14.17
N PHE A 28 -9.47 -22.64 14.92
CA PHE A 28 -9.96 -22.72 16.29
C PHE A 28 -11.47 -22.75 16.30
N HIS A 29 -12.05 -23.60 17.17
CA HIS A 29 -13.49 -23.57 17.41
C HIS A 29 -13.86 -22.18 17.96
N ASN A 30 -14.85 -21.53 17.36
CA ASN A 30 -15.25 -20.14 17.65
C ASN A 30 -14.15 -19.06 17.44
N GLY A 31 -13.06 -19.39 16.75
CA GLY A 31 -12.06 -18.40 16.36
C GLY A 31 -12.54 -17.49 15.22
N SER A 32 -11.77 -16.47 14.92
CA SER A 32 -12.08 -15.46 13.91
C SER A 32 -10.95 -15.30 12.90
N ILE A 33 -11.29 -14.93 11.67
CA ILE A 33 -10.34 -14.36 10.71
C ILE A 33 -10.37 -12.85 10.89
N VAL A 34 -9.22 -12.25 11.06
CA VAL A 34 -9.04 -10.79 11.19
C VAL A 34 -8.14 -10.30 10.05
N GLU A 35 -8.60 -9.27 9.34
CA GLU A 35 -7.84 -8.58 8.29
C GLU A 35 -7.59 -7.14 8.72
N VAL A 36 -6.35 -6.68 8.58
CA VAL A 36 -5.95 -5.27 8.73
C VAL A 36 -5.49 -4.77 7.38
N ASP A 37 -6.09 -3.71 6.89
CA ASP A 37 -5.81 -3.14 5.57
C ASP A 37 -5.41 -1.66 5.70
N PHE A 38 -4.30 -1.27 5.05
CA PHE A 38 -3.88 0.13 5.05
C PHE A 38 -4.77 0.98 4.16
N ALA A 39 -5.10 2.17 4.62
CA ALA A 39 -5.83 3.15 3.83
C ALA A 39 -4.89 3.87 2.87
N GLN A 40 -5.06 3.65 1.55
CA GLN A 40 -4.34 4.37 0.48
C GLN A 40 -2.80 4.36 0.63
N LEU A 41 -2.21 3.24 1.04
CA LEU A 41 -0.78 3.14 1.38
C LEU A 41 0.15 3.65 0.27
N GLU A 42 -0.15 3.32 -1.00
CA GLU A 42 0.69 3.74 -2.14
C GLU A 42 0.65 5.27 -2.34
N PHE A 43 -0.51 5.93 -2.14
CA PHE A 43 -0.62 7.38 -2.21
C PHE A 43 0.16 8.06 -1.07
N ARG A 44 -0.04 7.62 0.16
CA ARG A 44 0.70 8.11 1.34
C ARG A 44 2.20 7.94 1.18
N THR A 45 2.62 6.82 0.62
CA THR A 45 4.03 6.57 0.30
C THR A 45 4.57 7.53 -0.75
N ALA A 46 3.82 7.78 -1.82
CA ALA A 46 4.25 8.72 -2.87
C ALA A 46 4.36 10.15 -2.34
N VAL A 47 3.36 10.59 -1.54
CA VAL A 47 3.38 11.89 -0.85
C VAL A 47 4.60 12.03 0.05
N PHE A 48 4.91 11.00 0.84
CA PHE A 48 6.10 10.98 1.68
C PHE A 48 7.40 11.04 0.87
N LEU A 49 7.54 10.22 -0.17
CA LEU A 49 8.77 10.15 -0.95
C LEU A 49 9.01 11.43 -1.77
N ALA A 50 7.95 12.07 -2.24
CA ALA A 50 7.99 13.34 -2.95
C ALA A 50 8.06 14.56 -2.02
N GLN A 51 7.70 14.40 -0.73
CA GLN A 51 7.44 15.49 0.22
C GLN A 51 6.37 16.46 -0.31
N ASP A 52 5.30 15.92 -0.90
CA ASP A 52 4.23 16.70 -1.54
C ASP A 52 3.35 17.37 -0.50
N GLU A 53 3.44 18.70 -0.42
CA GLU A 53 2.72 19.50 0.58
C GLU A 53 1.20 19.43 0.39
N GLN A 54 0.69 19.43 -0.85
CA GLN A 54 -0.74 19.33 -1.11
C GLN A 54 -1.26 17.95 -0.73
N GLY A 55 -0.48 16.89 -1.05
CA GLY A 55 -0.81 15.53 -0.64
C GLY A 55 -0.83 15.37 0.88
N MET A 56 0.10 16.01 1.61
CA MET A 56 0.09 16.01 3.07
C MET A 56 -1.16 16.70 3.64
N ARG A 57 -1.58 17.84 3.07
CA ARG A 57 -2.82 18.52 3.45
C ARG A 57 -4.04 17.65 3.18
N ASP A 58 -4.14 17.08 1.97
CA ASP A 58 -5.27 16.21 1.61
C ASP A 58 -5.39 14.98 2.53
N ILE A 59 -4.26 14.38 2.92
CA ILE A 59 -4.24 13.26 3.87
C ILE A 59 -4.72 13.70 5.26
N ALA A 60 -4.26 14.87 5.74
CA ALA A 60 -4.64 15.40 7.04
C ALA A 60 -6.14 15.78 7.09
N ASP A 61 -6.66 16.30 5.99
CA ASP A 61 -8.06 16.71 5.85
C ASP A 61 -9.01 15.53 5.52
N GLY A 62 -8.48 14.32 5.34
CA GLY A 62 -9.25 13.12 5.00
C GLY A 62 -9.86 13.16 3.60
N VAL A 63 -9.24 13.85 2.65
CA VAL A 63 -9.73 13.97 1.27
C VAL A 63 -9.81 12.61 0.59
N ASP A 64 -10.97 12.31 0.02
CA ASP A 64 -11.18 11.09 -0.76
C ASP A 64 -10.62 11.24 -2.18
N VAL A 65 -9.39 10.81 -2.39
CA VAL A 65 -8.71 10.87 -3.70
C VAL A 65 -9.44 10.04 -4.77
N HIS A 66 -10.17 8.99 -4.38
CA HIS A 66 -10.98 8.21 -5.32
C HIS A 66 -12.20 9.00 -5.79
N GLN A 67 -12.82 9.80 -4.89
CA GLN A 67 -13.92 10.69 -5.28
C GLN A 67 -13.42 11.80 -6.21
N PHE A 68 -12.29 12.42 -5.90
CA PHE A 68 -11.66 13.39 -6.81
C PHE A 68 -11.42 12.80 -8.21
N THR A 69 -10.94 11.55 -8.28
CA THR A 69 -10.77 10.84 -9.55
C THR A 69 -12.10 10.64 -10.28
N ALA A 70 -13.13 10.20 -9.55
CA ALA A 70 -14.47 9.95 -10.08
C ALA A 70 -15.07 11.23 -10.72
N ASP A 71 -14.92 12.34 -10.05
CA ASP A 71 -15.43 13.66 -10.49
C ASP A 71 -14.75 14.11 -11.79
N VAL A 72 -13.43 13.93 -11.90
CA VAL A 72 -12.68 14.31 -13.10
C VAL A 72 -12.97 13.38 -14.27
N ILE A 73 -12.98 12.06 -14.06
CA ILE A 73 -13.21 11.08 -15.12
C ILE A 73 -14.70 11.02 -15.51
N GLY A 74 -15.60 11.33 -14.57
CA GLY A 74 -17.05 11.22 -14.73
C GLY A 74 -17.51 9.76 -14.67
N CYS A 75 -17.10 9.04 -13.63
CA CYS A 75 -17.50 7.65 -13.38
C CYS A 75 -17.88 7.48 -11.88
N SER A 76 -18.30 6.27 -11.50
CA SER A 76 -18.55 5.98 -10.09
C SER A 76 -17.24 5.97 -9.29
N ARG A 77 -17.31 6.29 -7.98
CA ARG A 77 -16.18 6.18 -7.07
C ARG A 77 -15.55 4.78 -7.09
N GLN A 78 -16.35 3.73 -7.24
CA GLN A 78 -15.87 2.35 -7.31
C GLN A 78 -15.06 2.09 -8.59
N ASP A 79 -15.52 2.61 -9.74
CA ASP A 79 -14.78 2.48 -11.00
C ASP A 79 -13.50 3.33 -11.00
N ALA A 80 -13.54 4.49 -10.34
CA ALA A 80 -12.39 5.38 -10.19
C ALA A 80 -11.19 4.73 -9.50
N LYS A 81 -11.41 3.79 -8.58
CA LYS A 81 -10.33 3.07 -7.87
C LYS A 81 -9.30 2.44 -8.82
N ALA A 82 -9.73 1.96 -9.98
CA ALA A 82 -8.82 1.37 -10.98
C ALA A 82 -7.91 2.41 -11.67
N HIS A 83 -8.24 3.69 -11.56
CA HIS A 83 -7.56 4.79 -12.26
C HIS A 83 -6.79 5.72 -11.32
N THR A 84 -7.22 5.85 -10.06
CA THR A 84 -6.73 6.85 -9.09
C THR A 84 -5.20 6.88 -8.96
N PHE A 85 -4.58 5.72 -8.87
CA PHE A 85 -3.13 5.65 -8.62
C PHE A 85 -2.28 5.44 -9.87
N LYS A 86 -2.89 5.38 -11.07
CA LYS A 86 -2.12 5.31 -12.32
C LYS A 86 -1.11 6.46 -12.51
N PRO A 87 -1.45 7.74 -12.16
CA PRO A 87 -0.49 8.83 -12.26
C PRO A 87 0.76 8.66 -11.39
N LEU A 88 0.64 8.01 -10.21
CA LEU A 88 1.79 7.73 -9.33
C LEU A 88 2.88 6.90 -10.03
N TYR A 89 2.48 6.15 -11.06
CA TYR A 89 3.37 5.27 -11.81
C TYR A 89 3.70 5.81 -13.21
N GLY A 90 3.36 7.08 -13.47
CA GLY A 90 3.55 7.68 -14.80
C GLY A 90 2.61 7.13 -15.87
N GLY A 91 1.48 6.56 -15.47
CA GLY A 91 0.49 5.95 -16.35
C GLY A 91 -0.33 6.98 -17.12
N MET A 92 0.19 7.46 -18.26
CA MET A 92 -0.47 8.42 -19.15
C MET A 92 -1.31 7.74 -20.25
N MET A 93 -1.31 6.41 -20.31
CA MET A 93 -2.02 5.63 -21.32
C MET A 93 -3.49 5.46 -20.94
N GLY A 94 -4.41 5.66 -21.91
CA GLY A 94 -5.84 5.49 -21.69
C GLY A 94 -6.72 6.36 -22.57
N LYS A 95 -8.03 6.42 -22.27
CA LYS A 95 -9.01 7.27 -22.94
C LYS A 95 -8.73 8.75 -22.63
N LYS A 96 -9.35 9.67 -23.43
CA LYS A 96 -9.16 11.13 -23.27
C LYS A 96 -9.32 11.62 -21.83
N LYS A 97 -10.37 11.18 -21.13
CA LYS A 97 -10.64 11.57 -19.73
C LYS A 97 -9.60 11.02 -18.73
N GLU A 98 -9.02 9.85 -18.97
CA GLU A 98 -7.94 9.31 -18.14
C GLU A 98 -6.64 10.13 -18.29
N LYS A 99 -6.37 10.61 -19.52
CA LYS A 99 -5.24 11.52 -19.77
C LYS A 99 -5.47 12.89 -19.13
N GLU A 100 -6.69 13.40 -19.20
CA GLU A 100 -7.08 14.64 -18.50
C GLU A 100 -6.92 14.50 -16.98
N TYR A 101 -7.35 13.37 -16.41
CA TYR A 101 -7.15 13.08 -14.99
C TYR A 101 -5.65 13.04 -14.64
N TYR A 102 -4.83 12.39 -15.46
CA TYR A 102 -3.38 12.35 -15.24
C TYR A 102 -2.77 13.75 -15.13
N VAL A 103 -3.14 14.66 -16.04
CA VAL A 103 -2.68 16.05 -16.03
C VAL A 103 -3.14 16.76 -14.75
N LYS A 104 -4.46 16.72 -14.45
CA LYS A 104 -5.02 17.34 -13.25
C LYS A 104 -4.45 16.79 -11.95
N PHE A 105 -4.13 15.49 -11.91
CA PHE A 105 -3.48 14.88 -10.76
C PHE A 105 -2.09 15.49 -10.53
N LEU A 106 -1.28 15.60 -11.57
CA LEU A 106 0.07 16.16 -11.46
C LEU A 106 0.07 17.69 -11.29
N GLU A 107 -0.95 18.39 -11.77
CA GLU A 107 -1.17 19.82 -11.46
C GLU A 107 -1.57 20.02 -9.99
N LYS A 108 -2.33 19.10 -9.41
CA LYS A 108 -2.70 19.15 -7.99
C LYS A 108 -1.55 18.78 -7.06
N TYR A 109 -0.76 17.77 -7.43
CA TYR A 109 0.35 17.25 -6.65
C TYR A 109 1.69 17.56 -7.37
N GLU A 110 2.04 18.82 -7.33
CA GLU A 110 3.19 19.36 -8.10
C GLU A 110 4.52 18.78 -7.65
N ASP A 111 4.69 18.53 -6.35
CA ASP A 111 5.92 17.94 -5.82
C ASP A 111 6.09 16.48 -6.26
N ILE A 112 5.00 15.72 -6.40
CA ILE A 112 5.04 14.38 -7.02
C ILE A 112 5.48 14.48 -8.48
N ALA A 113 4.96 15.46 -9.23
CA ALA A 113 5.36 15.66 -10.62
C ALA A 113 6.86 16.00 -10.74
N GLU A 114 7.38 16.91 -9.92
CA GLU A 114 8.78 17.27 -9.87
C GLU A 114 9.67 16.10 -9.43
N TRP A 115 9.24 15.36 -8.40
CA TRP A 115 9.92 14.17 -7.91
C TRP A 115 10.05 13.10 -9.01
N HIS A 116 9.03 12.89 -9.84
CA HIS A 116 9.10 12.00 -10.99
C HIS A 116 10.22 12.37 -11.97
N LEU A 117 10.38 13.66 -12.26
CA LEU A 117 11.46 14.14 -13.12
C LEU A 117 12.85 13.93 -12.49
N LYS A 118 12.96 14.24 -11.19
CA LYS A 118 14.20 14.02 -10.41
C LYS A 118 14.58 12.54 -10.36
N LEU A 119 13.61 11.63 -10.23
CA LEU A 119 13.85 10.17 -10.25
C LEU A 119 14.41 9.72 -11.61
N GLU A 120 13.80 10.16 -12.71
CA GLU A 120 14.26 9.80 -14.05
C GLU A 120 15.69 10.30 -14.32
N ASP A 121 15.98 11.56 -13.98
CA ASP A 121 17.32 12.13 -14.10
C ASP A 121 18.34 11.38 -13.23
N LYS A 122 17.97 11.05 -11.98
CA LYS A 122 18.84 10.27 -11.08
C LYS A 122 19.10 8.87 -11.65
N ALA A 123 18.09 8.18 -12.12
CA ALA A 123 18.22 6.85 -12.71
C ALA A 123 19.15 6.87 -13.94
N VAL A 124 19.01 7.86 -14.83
CA VAL A 124 19.89 8.00 -16.00
C VAL A 124 21.35 8.23 -15.59
N LYS A 125 21.59 9.10 -14.59
CA LYS A 125 22.93 9.49 -14.14
C LYS A 125 23.64 8.40 -13.35
N THR A 126 22.93 7.80 -12.38
CA THR A 126 23.53 6.91 -11.38
C THR A 126 23.22 5.44 -11.60
N LYS A 127 22.24 5.12 -12.43
CA LYS A 127 21.68 3.79 -12.64
C LYS A 127 21.04 3.16 -11.39
N ILE A 128 20.88 3.95 -10.32
CA ILE A 128 20.40 3.47 -9.02
C ILE A 128 19.38 4.45 -8.46
N ILE A 129 18.26 3.90 -7.93
CA ILE A 129 17.32 4.61 -7.05
C ILE A 129 17.40 3.95 -5.69
N ARG A 130 17.69 4.73 -4.66
CA ARG A 130 17.73 4.25 -3.26
C ARG A 130 16.54 4.83 -2.49
N LEU A 131 15.86 3.94 -1.73
CA LEU A 131 14.79 4.29 -0.81
C LEU A 131 15.32 4.71 0.56
N PRO A 132 14.50 5.41 1.39
CA PRO A 132 14.86 5.73 2.77
C PRO A 132 15.19 4.51 3.64
N SER A 133 14.60 3.35 3.35
CA SER A 133 14.92 2.05 3.98
C SER A 133 16.29 1.49 3.61
N GLY A 134 17.04 2.14 2.69
CA GLY A 134 18.30 1.65 2.16
C GLY A 134 18.16 0.68 0.97
N ARG A 135 16.93 0.29 0.61
CA ARG A 135 16.67 -0.55 -0.58
C ARG A 135 17.10 0.16 -1.84
N GLU A 136 17.76 -0.58 -2.75
CA GLU A 136 18.23 -0.07 -4.04
C GLU A 136 17.56 -0.77 -5.21
N TYR A 137 17.23 0.00 -6.24
CA TYR A 137 16.75 -0.48 -7.53
C TYR A 137 17.75 -0.11 -8.62
N TYR A 138 18.19 -1.08 -9.39
CA TYR A 138 19.18 -0.94 -10.45
C TYR A 138 18.50 -0.85 -11.81
N PHE A 139 18.90 0.17 -12.59
CA PHE A 139 18.42 0.44 -13.94
C PHE A 139 19.59 0.52 -14.94
N PRO A 140 20.35 -0.59 -15.14
CA PRO A 140 21.61 -0.55 -15.91
C PRO A 140 21.39 -0.07 -17.35
N ASN A 141 20.25 -0.41 -17.94
CA ASN A 141 19.92 -0.12 -19.34
C ASN A 141 19.03 1.11 -19.52
N VAL A 142 18.92 2.00 -18.51
CA VAL A 142 18.12 3.21 -18.64
C VAL A 142 18.84 4.25 -19.48
N TYR A 143 18.09 4.91 -20.36
CA TYR A 143 18.55 6.06 -21.17
C TYR A 143 17.40 7.04 -21.42
N LYS A 144 17.78 8.31 -21.73
CA LYS A 144 16.81 9.34 -22.10
C LYS A 144 16.27 9.10 -23.51
N LEU A 145 14.97 9.29 -23.68
CA LEU A 145 14.32 9.26 -24.99
C LEU A 145 14.43 10.63 -25.69
N LYS A 146 14.42 10.63 -27.02
CA LYS A 146 14.56 11.84 -27.84
C LYS A 146 13.49 12.92 -27.55
N TYR A 147 12.28 12.49 -27.20
CA TYR A 147 11.13 13.37 -26.95
C TYR A 147 10.81 13.55 -25.46
N GLY A 148 11.75 13.29 -24.58
CA GLY A 148 11.62 13.41 -23.13
C GLY A 148 11.29 12.09 -22.43
N GLY A 149 11.51 12.05 -21.12
CA GLY A 149 11.38 10.85 -20.31
C GLY A 149 12.48 9.83 -20.56
N THR A 150 12.26 8.61 -20.08
CA THR A 150 13.20 7.47 -20.21
C THR A 150 12.51 6.24 -20.77
N ASN A 151 13.31 5.29 -21.30
CA ASN A 151 12.81 4.01 -21.76
C ASN A 151 12.25 3.11 -20.63
N GLN A 152 12.46 3.48 -19.35
CA GLN A 152 12.00 2.75 -18.18
C GLN A 152 11.18 3.64 -17.22
N SER A 153 10.57 4.72 -17.72
CA SER A 153 9.86 5.75 -16.94
C SER A 153 8.87 5.15 -15.91
N THR A 154 8.01 4.23 -16.35
CA THR A 154 7.02 3.58 -15.46
C THR A 154 7.67 2.80 -14.33
N ALA A 155 8.72 2.02 -14.60
CA ALA A 155 9.41 1.24 -13.59
C ALA A 155 10.13 2.14 -12.58
N ILE A 156 10.77 3.21 -13.06
CA ILE A 156 11.49 4.19 -12.22
C ILE A 156 10.54 4.88 -11.24
N LYS A 157 9.32 5.22 -11.65
CA LYS A 157 8.29 5.85 -10.80
C LYS A 157 7.57 4.84 -9.90
N ASN A 158 7.28 3.64 -10.40
CA ASN A 158 6.52 2.62 -9.71
C ASN A 158 7.33 1.93 -8.59
N TYR A 159 8.57 1.51 -8.87
CA TYR A 159 9.33 0.69 -7.93
C TYR A 159 9.58 1.36 -6.58
N PRO A 160 9.92 2.66 -6.49
CA PRO A 160 10.06 3.33 -5.21
C PRO A 160 8.77 3.31 -4.38
N VAL A 161 7.64 3.65 -4.99
CA VAL A 161 6.34 3.70 -4.29
C VAL A 161 5.93 2.31 -3.82
N GLN A 162 5.86 1.33 -4.74
CA GLN A 162 5.47 -0.03 -4.40
C GLN A 162 6.48 -0.71 -3.46
N GLY A 163 7.76 -0.45 -3.64
CA GLY A 163 8.80 -1.03 -2.81
C GLY A 163 8.72 -0.55 -1.37
N PHE A 164 8.62 0.75 -1.15
CA PHE A 164 8.51 1.28 0.19
C PHE A 164 7.18 0.91 0.85
N ALA A 165 6.05 1.01 0.12
CA ALA A 165 4.73 0.63 0.62
C ALA A 165 4.64 -0.85 0.98
N THR A 166 4.84 -1.74 0.01
CA THR A 166 4.49 -3.16 0.17
C THR A 166 5.66 -4.09 0.43
N ALA A 167 6.91 -3.64 0.23
CA ALA A 167 8.10 -4.45 0.52
C ALA A 167 8.91 -3.96 1.73
N ASP A 168 8.59 -2.77 2.28
CA ASP A 168 9.21 -2.27 3.51
C ASP A 168 8.15 -2.06 4.61
N ILE A 169 7.13 -1.23 4.43
CA ILE A 169 6.12 -0.91 5.46
C ILE A 169 5.32 -2.16 5.88
N VAL A 170 4.76 -2.92 4.93
CA VAL A 170 3.94 -4.11 5.26
C VAL A 170 4.75 -5.19 6.00
N PRO A 171 5.97 -5.58 5.56
CA PRO A 171 6.82 -6.48 6.34
C PRO A 171 7.18 -5.97 7.74
N ILE A 172 7.41 -4.65 7.92
CA ILE A 172 7.64 -4.08 9.26
C ILE A 172 6.42 -4.28 10.14
N ALA A 173 5.21 -4.00 9.64
CA ALA A 173 3.96 -4.28 10.36
C ALA A 173 3.87 -5.76 10.77
N CYS A 174 4.13 -6.68 9.83
CA CYS A 174 4.14 -8.12 10.11
C CYS A 174 5.14 -8.51 11.20
N ILE A 175 6.36 -7.96 11.15
CA ILE A 175 7.40 -8.25 12.14
C ILE A 175 7.02 -7.71 13.51
N ASN A 176 6.50 -6.48 13.59
CA ASN A 176 6.07 -5.88 14.84
C ASN A 176 4.95 -6.73 15.48
N VAL A 177 3.91 -7.06 14.72
CA VAL A 177 2.80 -7.91 15.19
C VAL A 177 3.31 -9.29 15.58
N TRP A 178 4.15 -9.93 14.75
CA TRP A 178 4.71 -11.25 15.03
C TRP A 178 5.48 -11.27 16.36
N ASN A 179 6.37 -10.33 16.59
CA ASN A 179 7.15 -10.25 17.81
C ASN A 179 6.24 -10.13 19.06
N MET A 180 5.22 -9.24 19.01
CA MET A 180 4.26 -9.07 20.10
C MET A 180 3.45 -10.35 20.39
N LEU A 181 3.03 -11.09 19.33
CA LEU A 181 2.35 -12.38 19.47
C LEU A 181 3.26 -13.43 20.13
N GLN A 182 4.57 -13.46 19.75
CA GLN A 182 5.54 -14.40 20.32
C GLN A 182 5.85 -14.08 21.78
N ASP A 183 6.08 -12.81 22.10
CA ASP A 183 6.39 -12.36 23.46
C ASP A 183 5.27 -12.73 24.45
N LYS A 184 4.01 -12.64 24.00
CA LYS A 184 2.83 -13.06 24.79
C LYS A 184 2.50 -14.55 24.65
N LYS A 185 3.29 -15.33 23.90
CA LYS A 185 3.10 -16.78 23.66
C LYS A 185 1.69 -17.13 23.15
N MET A 186 1.12 -16.27 22.31
CA MET A 186 -0.24 -16.44 21.81
C MET A 186 -0.37 -17.61 20.83
N LYS A 187 -1.58 -18.18 20.76
CA LYS A 187 -1.98 -19.21 19.78
C LYS A 187 -2.34 -18.59 18.44
N THR A 188 -2.83 -17.36 18.44
CA THR A 188 -3.12 -16.54 17.26
C THR A 188 -1.93 -16.48 16.29
N ARG A 189 -2.20 -16.51 14.97
CA ARG A 189 -1.14 -16.56 13.95
C ARG A 189 -1.41 -15.61 12.79
N LEU A 190 -0.33 -15.00 12.29
CA LEU A 190 -0.30 -14.42 10.95
C LEU A 190 -0.42 -15.55 9.92
N ILE A 191 -1.36 -15.47 9.00
CA ILE A 191 -1.63 -16.55 8.02
C ILE A 191 -1.43 -16.11 6.57
N ASN A 192 -1.62 -14.85 6.25
CA ASN A 192 -1.43 -14.35 4.89
C ASN A 192 -1.18 -12.83 4.87
N THR A 193 -0.66 -12.35 3.73
CA THR A 193 -0.62 -10.91 3.38
C THR A 193 -1.15 -10.76 1.96
N VAL A 194 -1.98 -9.76 1.71
CA VAL A 194 -2.52 -9.48 0.37
C VAL A 194 -2.30 -8.01 0.04
N HIS A 195 -1.30 -7.73 -0.80
CA HIS A 195 -0.87 -6.38 -1.16
C HIS A 195 -0.47 -5.55 0.07
N ASP A 196 -1.39 -4.78 0.62
CA ASP A 196 -1.27 -3.90 1.77
C ASP A 196 -2.09 -4.36 2.98
N SER A 197 -2.71 -5.54 2.91
CA SER A 197 -3.42 -6.14 4.04
C SER A 197 -2.65 -7.30 4.68
N VAL A 198 -2.93 -7.52 5.97
CA VAL A 198 -2.37 -8.59 6.80
C VAL A 198 -3.53 -9.37 7.41
N ILE A 199 -3.48 -10.71 7.31
CA ILE A 199 -4.56 -11.59 7.75
C ILE A 199 -4.08 -12.48 8.89
N LEU A 200 -4.90 -12.56 9.95
CA LEU A 200 -4.66 -13.38 11.12
C LEU A 200 -5.76 -14.43 11.30
N ASP A 201 -5.36 -15.59 11.84
CA ASP A 201 -6.21 -16.60 12.44
C ASP A 201 -6.19 -16.42 13.95
N VAL A 202 -7.28 -15.92 14.52
CA VAL A 202 -7.35 -15.45 15.91
C VAL A 202 -8.08 -16.46 16.80
N HIS A 203 -7.40 -16.84 17.90
CA HIS A 203 -8.00 -17.70 18.93
C HIS A 203 -9.10 -16.95 19.70
N PRO A 204 -10.24 -17.56 20.04
CA PRO A 204 -11.36 -16.84 20.65
C PRO A 204 -11.01 -16.16 21.98
N ASP A 205 -10.23 -16.83 22.84
CA ASP A 205 -9.82 -16.28 24.14
C ASP A 205 -8.75 -15.19 24.04
N GLU A 206 -8.21 -14.95 22.84
CA GLU A 206 -7.15 -13.99 22.59
C GLU A 206 -7.60 -12.78 21.76
N TYR A 207 -8.92 -12.70 21.46
CA TYR A 207 -9.45 -11.77 20.47
C TYR A 207 -9.09 -10.31 20.78
N ASP A 208 -9.47 -9.82 21.96
CA ASP A 208 -9.23 -8.41 22.34
C ASP A 208 -7.73 -8.07 22.37
N VAL A 209 -6.92 -8.99 22.92
CA VAL A 209 -5.45 -8.82 22.96
C VAL A 209 -4.86 -8.81 21.55
N ALA A 210 -5.39 -9.64 20.64
CA ALA A 210 -4.94 -9.66 19.24
C ALA A 210 -5.27 -8.36 18.51
N ILE A 211 -6.45 -7.78 18.74
CA ILE A 211 -6.84 -6.47 18.18
C ILE A 211 -5.90 -5.37 18.71
N ASP A 212 -5.60 -5.36 20.01
CA ASP A 212 -4.67 -4.40 20.59
C ASP A 212 -3.26 -4.53 20.01
N ILE A 213 -2.77 -5.75 19.84
CA ILE A 213 -1.47 -6.02 19.19
C ILE A 213 -1.46 -5.50 17.74
N LEU A 214 -2.54 -5.70 16.99
CA LEU A 214 -2.64 -5.16 15.63
C LEU A 214 -2.56 -3.64 15.63
N LYS A 215 -3.34 -2.96 16.49
CA LYS A 215 -3.30 -1.49 16.64
C LYS A 215 -1.89 -1.01 17.00
N GLN A 216 -1.25 -1.62 17.98
CA GLN A 216 0.10 -1.26 18.41
C GLN A 216 1.15 -1.54 17.33
N GLY A 217 1.13 -2.74 16.73
CA GLY A 217 2.10 -3.14 15.71
C GLY A 217 2.07 -2.27 14.46
N PHE A 218 0.88 -1.84 14.04
CA PHE A 218 0.70 -0.92 12.91
C PHE A 218 1.05 0.53 13.28
N SER A 219 0.69 1.00 14.47
CA SER A 219 1.03 2.35 14.93
C SER A 219 2.53 2.53 15.16
N SER A 220 3.26 1.49 15.57
CA SER A 220 4.71 1.53 15.85
C SER A 220 5.60 1.46 14.59
N ILE A 221 5.02 1.38 13.39
CA ILE A 221 5.81 1.32 12.14
C ILE A 221 6.73 2.53 11.98
N LYS A 222 6.24 3.73 12.30
CA LYS A 222 7.03 4.97 12.21
C LYS A 222 8.24 4.93 13.12
N ASP A 223 8.06 4.47 14.35
CA ASP A 223 9.14 4.33 15.33
C ASP A 223 10.17 3.32 14.85
N THR A 224 9.72 2.17 14.35
CA THR A 224 10.60 1.15 13.76
C THR A 224 11.40 1.68 12.57
N LEU A 225 10.75 2.46 11.69
CA LEU A 225 11.43 3.09 10.55
C LEU A 225 12.46 4.11 11.01
N LYS A 226 12.14 4.92 12.02
CA LYS A 226 13.06 5.90 12.59
C LYS A 226 14.26 5.24 13.25
N GLU A 227 14.02 4.26 14.12
CA GLU A 227 15.06 3.59 14.90
C GLU A 227 16.02 2.77 14.03
N ARG A 228 15.47 1.98 13.09
CA ARG A 228 16.27 1.03 12.31
C ARG A 228 16.88 1.60 11.04
N TYR A 229 16.21 2.57 10.42
CA TYR A 229 16.58 3.08 9.10
C TYR A 229 16.83 4.59 9.10
N ASN A 230 16.71 5.26 10.26
CA ASN A 230 16.75 6.72 10.36
C ASN A 230 15.80 7.41 9.37
N CYS A 231 14.65 6.77 9.11
CA CYS A 231 13.63 7.23 8.18
C CYS A 231 12.49 7.86 8.99
N ASP A 232 12.30 9.17 8.83
CA ASP A 232 11.27 9.95 9.52
C ASP A 232 10.02 10.03 8.64
N LEU A 233 9.12 9.05 8.77
CA LEU A 233 7.88 9.00 8.00
C LEU A 233 6.87 10.01 8.54
N ASN A 234 6.78 11.18 7.90
CA ASN A 234 5.98 12.33 8.32
C ASN A 234 4.51 12.33 7.85
N VAL A 235 4.04 11.26 7.22
CA VAL A 235 2.64 11.07 6.85
C VAL A 235 1.95 10.05 7.77
N PRO A 236 0.67 10.21 8.14
CA PRO A 236 -0.06 9.21 8.90
C PRO A 236 -0.25 7.92 8.08
N LEU A 237 -0.21 6.77 8.74
CA LEU A 237 -0.54 5.46 8.18
C LEU A 237 -1.85 4.99 8.81
N ASP A 238 -2.97 5.30 8.18
CA ASP A 238 -4.26 4.83 8.65
C ASP A 238 -4.53 3.42 8.16
N PHE A 239 -5.27 2.66 8.96
CA PHE A 239 -5.65 1.28 8.65
C PHE A 239 -7.03 0.96 9.20
N GLU A 240 -7.68 -0.02 8.60
CA GLU A 240 -8.98 -0.55 9.00
C GLU A 240 -8.82 -1.99 9.46
N ILE A 241 -9.45 -2.35 10.58
CA ILE A 241 -9.50 -3.71 11.08
C ILE A 241 -10.88 -4.27 10.81
N LYS A 242 -10.93 -5.46 10.21
CA LYS A 242 -12.16 -6.22 9.95
C LYS A 242 -12.04 -7.60 10.52
N SER A 243 -13.13 -8.12 11.07
CA SER A 243 -13.19 -9.49 11.57
C SER A 243 -14.41 -10.25 11.08
N GLY A 244 -14.34 -11.57 11.11
CA GLY A 244 -15.44 -12.43 10.74
C GLY A 244 -15.14 -13.92 10.94
N LYS A 245 -16.15 -14.76 10.75
CA LYS A 245 -16.01 -16.22 10.84
C LYS A 245 -15.23 -16.83 9.67
N ASN A 246 -15.12 -16.11 8.58
CA ASN A 246 -14.37 -16.51 7.39
C ASN A 246 -13.81 -15.26 6.69
N TRP A 247 -12.92 -15.44 5.74
CA TRP A 247 -12.24 -14.32 5.06
C TRP A 247 -13.09 -13.56 4.03
N LEU A 248 -14.30 -14.03 3.69
CA LEU A 248 -15.21 -13.32 2.79
C LEU A 248 -16.12 -12.37 3.55
N ASP A 249 -16.72 -12.87 4.63
CA ASP A 249 -17.77 -12.20 5.39
C ASP A 249 -17.15 -11.48 6.60
N LEU A 250 -16.33 -10.46 6.31
CA LEU A 250 -15.68 -9.61 7.31
C LEU A 250 -16.50 -8.34 7.55
N SER A 251 -16.61 -7.92 8.81
CA SER A 251 -17.19 -6.64 9.22
C SER A 251 -16.14 -5.78 9.91
N THR A 252 -16.26 -4.44 9.75
CA THR A 252 -15.34 -3.48 10.37
C THR A 252 -15.46 -3.55 11.90
N GLU A 253 -14.33 -3.61 12.58
CA GLU A 253 -14.21 -3.40 14.02
C GLU A 253 -14.26 -1.90 14.33
N ILE A 254 -14.93 -1.53 15.41
CA ILE A 254 -15.11 -0.13 15.83
C ILE A 254 -13.87 0.32 16.62
#